data_f105f9be0e3ab769aa910630b3247422
#
_entry.id   f105f9be0e3ab769aa910630b3247422
#
_cell.length_a   1.000
_cell.length_b   1.000
_cell.length_c   1.000
_cell.angle_alpha   90.00
_cell.angle_beta   90.00
_cell.angle_gamma   90.00
#
_symmetry.space_group_name_H-M   'P 1'
#
loop_
_entity.id
_entity.type
_entity.pdbx_description
1 polymer ?
#
loop_
_entity_poly.entity_id
_entity_poly.type
_entity_poly.pdbx_seq_one_letter_code
_entity_poly.pdbx_strand_id
1 'polypeptide(L)'
;LYLMGDGPLRGELEHYVSSRRLESIRLTGFIPHEEQGTVRASCGIAVAPSLWEETFGMVVLESWLHGTPVIVTPCGGLPELITHDRNGWIAREPSADALAEMLHTALKEEERWPSMGAHGQELLSSTHSPAAWLQAMGCLLEELRILRQSSTTSAS
;
A
#
# COMPACT_ATOMS: atom_id res chain seq x y z
N LEU A 1 10.61 -5.04 13.58
CA LEU A 1 9.25 -4.82 13.12
C LEU A 1 8.63 -3.66 13.89
N TYR A 2 8.04 -2.71 13.17
CA TYR A 2 7.21 -1.64 13.75
C TYR A 2 5.74 -1.95 13.51
N LEU A 3 4.93 -1.98 14.56
CA LEU A 3 3.48 -2.04 14.50
C LEU A 3 2.97 -0.62 14.78
N MET A 4 2.61 0.09 13.70
CA MET A 4 2.15 1.48 13.75
C MET A 4 0.64 1.52 13.92
N GLY A 5 0.17 2.26 14.90
CA GLY A 5 -1.25 2.43 15.18
C GLY A 5 -1.61 2.09 16.62
N ASP A 6 -2.89 2.27 16.92
CA ASP A 6 -3.47 1.98 18.24
C ASP A 6 -4.83 1.33 18.07
N GLY A 7 -5.28 0.57 19.07
CA GLY A 7 -6.56 -0.11 19.02
C GLY A 7 -6.80 -1.02 20.23
N PRO A 8 -7.99 -1.65 20.27
CA PRO A 8 -8.41 -2.46 21.41
C PRO A 8 -7.49 -3.65 21.72
N LEU A 9 -6.76 -4.16 20.73
CA LEU A 9 -5.84 -5.31 20.90
C LEU A 9 -4.45 -4.90 21.42
N ARG A 10 -4.19 -3.62 21.65
CA ARG A 10 -2.85 -3.15 22.05
C ARG A 10 -2.33 -3.85 23.30
N GLY A 11 -3.13 -3.96 24.35
CA GLY A 11 -2.70 -4.61 25.59
C GLY A 11 -2.38 -6.09 25.41
N GLU A 12 -3.14 -6.80 24.58
CA GLU A 12 -2.87 -8.21 24.25
C GLU A 12 -1.55 -8.36 23.49
N LEU A 13 -1.28 -7.47 22.52
CA LEU A 13 -0.05 -7.44 21.74
C LEU A 13 1.16 -7.11 22.62
N GLU A 14 1.06 -6.13 23.51
CA GLU A 14 2.11 -5.80 24.48
C GLU A 14 2.44 -6.99 25.38
N HIS A 15 1.41 -7.68 25.90
CA HIS A 15 1.59 -8.90 26.68
C HIS A 15 2.24 -10.02 25.85
N TYR A 16 1.78 -10.23 24.60
CA TYR A 16 2.34 -11.24 23.70
C TYR A 16 3.83 -11.00 23.43
N VAL A 17 4.20 -9.76 23.08
CA VAL A 17 5.59 -9.35 22.79
C VAL A 17 6.47 -9.54 24.04
N SER A 18 6.02 -9.06 25.20
CA SER A 18 6.79 -9.13 26.45
C SER A 18 6.96 -10.55 26.98
N SER A 19 5.89 -11.34 26.99
CA SER A 19 5.92 -12.74 27.48
C SER A 19 6.84 -13.64 26.66
N ARG A 20 7.00 -13.35 25.37
CA ARG A 20 7.87 -14.09 24.43
C ARG A 20 9.24 -13.44 24.23
N ARG A 21 9.53 -12.32 24.90
CA ARG A 21 10.79 -11.57 24.79
C ARG A 21 11.14 -11.20 23.35
N LEU A 22 10.15 -10.74 22.57
CA LEU A 22 10.33 -10.37 21.16
C LEU A 22 10.88 -8.93 21.04
N GLU A 23 12.16 -8.74 21.38
CA GLU A 23 12.83 -7.43 21.47
C GLU A 23 12.89 -6.69 20.13
N SER A 24 12.76 -7.40 19.00
CA SER A 24 12.74 -6.83 17.66
C SER A 24 11.39 -6.26 17.24
N ILE A 25 10.32 -6.39 18.06
CA ILE A 25 8.99 -5.85 17.78
C ILE A 25 8.75 -4.61 18.63
N ARG A 26 8.34 -3.53 17.98
CA ARG A 26 7.99 -2.26 18.63
C ARG A 26 6.56 -1.87 18.29
N LEU A 27 5.71 -1.76 19.30
CA LEU A 27 4.38 -1.17 19.19
C LEU A 27 4.52 0.34 19.39
N THR A 28 4.36 1.10 18.32
CA THR A 28 4.62 2.55 18.35
C THR A 28 3.44 3.35 18.91
N GLY A 29 2.24 2.77 18.93
CA GLY A 29 1.01 3.53 19.13
C GLY A 29 0.70 4.41 17.92
N PHE A 30 -0.16 5.42 18.15
CA PHE A 30 -0.46 6.42 17.13
C PHE A 30 0.79 7.27 16.85
N ILE A 31 1.13 7.39 15.57
CA ILE A 31 2.18 8.28 15.08
C ILE A 31 1.50 9.37 14.25
N PRO A 32 1.73 10.66 14.52
CA PRO A 32 1.24 11.75 13.68
C PRO A 32 1.67 11.58 12.22
N HIS A 33 0.81 12.02 11.29
CA HIS A 33 1.03 11.78 9.85
C HIS A 33 2.39 12.34 9.37
N GLU A 34 2.80 13.49 9.87
CA GLU A 34 4.06 14.16 9.57
C GLU A 34 5.31 13.37 10.03
N GLU A 35 5.16 12.51 11.03
CA GLU A 35 6.24 11.69 11.58
C GLU A 35 6.30 10.28 10.95
N GLN A 36 5.20 9.80 10.37
CA GLN A 36 5.12 8.45 9.78
C GLN A 36 6.14 8.24 8.67
N GLY A 37 6.42 9.29 7.89
CA GLY A 37 7.39 9.25 6.80
C GLY A 37 8.78 8.82 7.25
N THR A 38 9.24 9.31 8.41
CA THR A 38 10.54 8.93 8.97
C THR A 38 10.62 7.45 9.32
N VAL A 39 9.53 6.89 9.89
CA VAL A 39 9.48 5.46 10.20
C VAL A 39 9.46 4.63 8.92
N ARG A 40 8.61 4.99 7.95
CA ARG A 40 8.52 4.28 6.66
C ARG A 40 9.87 4.26 5.91
N ALA A 41 10.54 5.42 5.84
CA ALA A 41 11.85 5.54 5.19
C ALA A 41 12.96 4.71 5.88
N SER A 42 12.78 4.34 7.15
CA SER A 42 13.71 3.46 7.87
C SER A 42 13.42 1.97 7.70
N CYS A 43 12.31 1.62 7.03
CA CYS A 43 11.88 0.25 6.82
C CYS A 43 12.20 -0.22 5.39
N GLY A 44 12.71 -1.44 5.26
CA GLY A 44 12.97 -2.05 3.95
C GLY A 44 11.70 -2.57 3.26
N ILE A 45 10.69 -2.99 4.05
CA ILE A 45 9.40 -3.52 3.56
C ILE A 45 8.28 -2.94 4.43
N ALA A 46 7.18 -2.57 3.81
CA ALA A 46 5.91 -2.30 4.47
C ALA A 46 4.94 -3.48 4.31
N VAL A 47 3.97 -3.59 5.21
CA VAL A 47 2.95 -4.65 5.18
C VAL A 47 1.57 -4.03 5.38
N ALA A 48 0.64 -4.35 4.49
CA ALA A 48 -0.77 -4.00 4.58
C ALA A 48 -1.62 -5.28 4.74
N PRO A 49 -1.81 -5.77 5.98
CA PRO A 49 -2.41 -7.07 6.27
C PRO A 49 -3.93 -6.99 6.42
N SER A 50 -4.64 -6.25 5.57
CA SER A 50 -6.09 -6.07 5.66
C SER A 50 -6.83 -7.39 5.53
N LEU A 51 -7.87 -7.57 6.35
CA LEU A 51 -8.77 -8.72 6.31
C LEU A 51 -10.15 -8.38 5.74
N TRP A 52 -10.38 -7.13 5.38
CA TRP A 52 -11.62 -6.62 4.79
C TRP A 52 -11.36 -5.91 3.46
N GLU A 53 -12.45 -5.63 2.75
CA GLU A 53 -12.45 -4.95 1.46
C GLU A 53 -11.89 -3.53 1.60
N GLU A 54 -10.60 -3.38 1.34
CA GLU A 54 -9.93 -2.08 1.29
C GLU A 54 -10.34 -1.32 0.03
N THR A 55 -10.86 -0.12 0.18
CA THR A 55 -11.39 0.63 -0.97
C THR A 55 -10.30 1.09 -1.94
N PHE A 56 -9.10 1.42 -1.44
CA PHE A 56 -8.01 1.92 -2.27
C PHE A 56 -6.62 1.47 -1.80
N GLY A 57 -6.31 1.61 -0.50
CA GLY A 57 -5.01 1.22 0.03
C GLY A 57 -4.00 2.36 0.10
N MET A 58 -4.36 3.49 0.70
CA MET A 58 -3.45 4.65 0.88
C MET A 58 -2.09 4.27 1.47
N VAL A 59 -2.05 3.28 2.37
CA VAL A 59 -0.81 2.78 2.98
C VAL A 59 0.21 2.31 1.94
N VAL A 60 -0.23 1.80 0.80
CA VAL A 60 0.64 1.39 -0.31
C VAL A 60 1.31 2.61 -0.94
N LEU A 61 0.51 3.63 -1.28
CA LEU A 61 1.03 4.87 -1.89
C LEU A 61 1.99 5.61 -0.94
N GLU A 62 1.62 5.67 0.34
CA GLU A 62 2.46 6.27 1.39
C GLU A 62 3.80 5.53 1.55
N SER A 63 3.81 4.21 1.39
CA SER A 63 5.06 3.42 1.45
C SER A 63 5.92 3.65 0.20
N TRP A 64 5.32 3.65 -0.99
CA TRP A 64 6.03 3.97 -2.23
C TRP A 64 6.60 5.38 -2.27
N LEU A 65 5.92 6.36 -1.64
CA LEU A 65 6.45 7.73 -1.52
C LEU A 65 7.86 7.73 -0.90
N HIS A 66 8.12 6.79 -0.01
CA HIS A 66 9.41 6.61 0.67
C HIS A 66 10.30 5.53 0.04
N GLY A 67 9.95 5.01 -1.14
CA GLY A 67 10.72 3.98 -1.83
C GLY A 67 10.66 2.61 -1.15
N THR A 68 9.61 2.34 -0.37
CA THR A 68 9.43 1.10 0.38
C THR A 68 8.45 0.17 -0.34
N PRO A 69 8.88 -1.01 -0.81
CA PRO A 69 7.98 -2.01 -1.40
C PRO A 69 7.00 -2.56 -0.36
N VAL A 70 5.84 -3.02 -0.79
CA VAL A 70 4.75 -3.39 0.11
C VAL A 70 4.31 -4.83 -0.10
N ILE A 71 4.11 -5.57 1.00
CA ILE A 71 3.39 -6.83 1.00
C ILE A 71 1.92 -6.53 1.32
N VAL A 72 1.00 -6.99 0.48
CA VAL A 72 -0.44 -6.84 0.70
C VAL A 72 -1.14 -8.20 0.79
N THR A 73 -2.24 -8.25 1.52
CA THR A 73 -3.23 -9.31 1.42
C THR A 73 -4.14 -9.06 0.22
N PRO A 74 -4.72 -10.10 -0.41
CA PRO A 74 -5.59 -9.95 -1.58
C PRO A 74 -7.00 -9.49 -1.19
N CYS A 75 -7.12 -8.31 -0.55
CA CYS A 75 -8.37 -7.75 -0.06
C CYS A 75 -8.70 -6.43 -0.76
N GLY A 76 -9.89 -6.34 -1.34
CA GLY A 76 -10.41 -5.15 -2.01
C GLY A 76 -9.48 -4.64 -3.12
N GLY A 77 -9.21 -3.33 -3.14
CA GLY A 77 -8.37 -2.67 -4.13
C GLY A 77 -6.86 -2.86 -3.97
N LEU A 78 -6.39 -3.48 -2.87
CA LEU A 78 -4.94 -3.64 -2.63
C LEU A 78 -4.21 -4.38 -3.77
N PRO A 79 -4.73 -5.51 -4.30
CA PRO A 79 -4.05 -6.22 -5.40
C PRO A 79 -3.95 -5.41 -6.70
N GLU A 80 -4.85 -4.45 -6.91
CA GLU A 80 -4.87 -3.63 -8.13
C GLU A 80 -3.66 -2.67 -8.19
N LEU A 81 -3.13 -2.29 -7.04
CA LEU A 81 -1.94 -1.44 -6.93
C LEU A 81 -0.64 -2.22 -7.16
N ILE A 82 -0.62 -3.52 -6.85
CA ILE A 82 0.60 -4.30 -6.81
C ILE A 82 0.81 -5.10 -8.11
N THR A 83 1.90 -4.82 -8.80
CA THR A 83 2.46 -5.76 -9.78
C THR A 83 3.41 -6.66 -9.01
N HIS A 84 2.99 -7.90 -8.76
CA HIS A 84 3.73 -8.89 -7.96
C HIS A 84 5.17 -9.00 -8.45
N ASP A 85 6.12 -9.07 -7.52
CA ASP A 85 7.57 -9.11 -7.76
C ASP A 85 8.18 -7.88 -8.45
N ARG A 86 7.40 -6.81 -8.69
CA ARG A 86 7.90 -5.61 -9.35
C ARG A 86 7.89 -4.37 -8.42
N ASN A 87 6.78 -4.11 -7.73
CA ASN A 87 6.65 -2.98 -6.80
C ASN A 87 6.17 -3.39 -5.41
N GLY A 88 6.05 -4.69 -5.18
CA GLY A 88 5.58 -5.30 -3.94
C GLY A 88 5.20 -6.76 -4.16
N TRP A 89 4.56 -7.35 -3.17
CA TRP A 89 4.11 -8.74 -3.18
C TRP A 89 2.65 -8.84 -2.74
N ILE A 90 1.96 -9.85 -3.28
CA ILE A 90 0.58 -10.19 -2.89
C ILE A 90 0.63 -11.55 -2.21
N ALA A 91 0.18 -11.63 -0.95
CA ALA A 91 -0.02 -12.91 -0.29
C ALA A 91 -1.12 -13.72 -1.00
N ARG A 92 -1.03 -15.05 -1.01
CA ARG A 92 -1.99 -15.89 -1.74
C ARG A 92 -3.42 -15.81 -1.21
N GLU A 93 -3.59 -15.50 0.08
CA GLU A 93 -4.87 -15.37 0.76
C GLU A 93 -4.72 -14.45 2.00
N PRO A 94 -5.83 -13.90 2.56
CA PRO A 94 -5.78 -13.02 3.72
C PRO A 94 -5.68 -13.84 5.02
N SER A 95 -4.57 -14.55 5.20
CA SER A 95 -4.30 -15.36 6.40
C SER A 95 -2.93 -15.05 6.98
N ALA A 96 -2.75 -15.31 8.28
CA ALA A 96 -1.48 -15.12 8.95
C ALA A 96 -0.38 -16.02 8.36
N ASP A 97 -0.71 -17.25 7.98
CA ASP A 97 0.24 -18.19 7.39
C ASP A 97 0.71 -17.74 6.02
N ALA A 98 -0.21 -17.32 5.14
CA ALA A 98 0.14 -16.81 3.82
C ALA A 98 0.97 -15.50 3.90
N LEU A 99 0.66 -14.65 4.87
CA LEU A 99 1.44 -13.43 5.12
C LEU A 99 2.85 -13.77 5.63
N ALA A 100 2.98 -14.73 6.52
CA ALA A 100 4.27 -15.19 7.04
C ALA A 100 5.14 -15.82 5.94
N GLU A 101 4.56 -16.65 5.07
CA GLU A 101 5.24 -17.23 3.89
C GLU A 101 5.75 -16.13 2.96
N MET A 102 4.91 -15.12 2.67
CA MET A 102 5.29 -14.01 1.80
C MET A 102 6.37 -13.12 2.42
N LEU A 103 6.28 -12.82 3.72
CA LEU A 103 7.32 -12.11 4.47
C LEU A 103 8.65 -12.87 4.40
N HIS A 104 8.62 -14.19 4.60
CA HIS A 104 9.82 -15.01 4.54
C HIS A 104 10.45 -15.02 3.14
N THR A 105 9.64 -15.01 2.09
CA THR A 105 10.11 -14.90 0.69
C THR A 105 10.73 -13.52 0.45
N ALA A 106 10.02 -12.46 0.79
CA ALA A 106 10.50 -11.10 0.60
C ALA A 106 11.79 -10.80 1.36
N LEU A 107 11.96 -11.33 2.58
CA LEU A 107 13.18 -11.16 3.38
C LEU A 107 14.41 -11.86 2.77
N LYS A 108 14.24 -12.87 1.92
CA LYS A 108 15.35 -13.51 1.19
C LYS A 108 15.79 -12.72 -0.06
N GLU A 109 15.00 -11.74 -0.47
CA GLU A 109 15.21 -10.95 -1.69
C GLU A 109 15.58 -9.49 -1.37
N GLU A 110 16.30 -9.26 -0.29
CA GLU A 110 16.63 -7.92 0.21
C GLU A 110 17.33 -7.04 -0.84
N GLU A 111 18.14 -7.62 -1.69
CA GLU A 111 18.82 -6.93 -2.78
C GLU A 111 17.85 -6.32 -3.81
N ARG A 112 16.62 -6.81 -3.90
CA ARG A 112 15.58 -6.32 -4.82
C ARG A 112 14.77 -5.15 -4.27
N TRP A 113 14.75 -4.94 -2.95
CA TRP A 113 13.89 -3.93 -2.32
C TRP A 113 14.08 -2.53 -2.89
N PRO A 114 15.31 -2.02 -3.09
CA PRO A 114 15.51 -0.68 -3.66
C PRO A 114 14.91 -0.53 -5.06
N SER A 115 15.07 -1.52 -5.92
CA SER A 115 14.52 -1.49 -7.28
C SER A 115 12.99 -1.58 -7.27
N MET A 116 12.42 -2.38 -6.39
CA MET A 116 10.96 -2.51 -6.24
C MET A 116 10.35 -1.22 -5.68
N GLY A 117 11.00 -0.62 -4.68
CA GLY A 117 10.59 0.68 -4.15
C GLY A 117 10.63 1.78 -5.22
N ALA A 118 11.67 1.81 -6.07
CA ALA A 118 11.77 2.75 -7.18
C ALA A 118 10.64 2.56 -8.22
N HIS A 119 10.27 1.32 -8.56
CA HIS A 119 9.10 1.06 -9.42
C HIS A 119 7.79 1.54 -8.79
N GLY A 120 7.63 1.39 -7.46
CA GLY A 120 6.48 1.95 -6.73
C GLY A 120 6.44 3.47 -6.84
N GLN A 121 7.56 4.16 -6.67
CA GLN A 121 7.66 5.63 -6.83
C GLN A 121 7.35 6.08 -8.26
N GLU A 122 7.81 5.36 -9.27
CA GLU A 122 7.50 5.64 -10.67
C GLU A 122 5.99 5.54 -10.92
N LEU A 123 5.35 4.47 -10.45
CA LEU A 123 3.90 4.27 -10.57
C LEU A 123 3.11 5.35 -9.82
N LEU A 124 3.55 5.70 -8.60
CA LEU A 124 2.96 6.77 -7.81
C LEU A 124 2.97 8.11 -8.58
N SER A 125 4.11 8.47 -9.18
CA SER A 125 4.26 9.74 -9.89
C SER A 125 3.49 9.77 -11.21
N SER A 126 3.44 8.66 -11.94
CA SER A 126 2.84 8.59 -13.28
C SER A 126 1.32 8.41 -13.28
N THR A 127 0.77 7.68 -12.31
CA THR A 127 -0.66 7.31 -12.31
C THR A 127 -1.44 7.77 -11.08
N HIS A 128 -0.79 7.99 -9.95
CA HIS A 128 -1.45 8.33 -8.69
C HIS A 128 -1.11 9.73 -8.16
N SER A 129 -0.47 10.56 -9.00
CA SER A 129 -0.19 11.95 -8.64
C SER A 129 -1.42 12.86 -8.88
N PRO A 130 -1.52 14.02 -8.21
CA PRO A 130 -2.56 15.00 -8.51
C PRO A 130 -2.59 15.43 -9.97
N ALA A 131 -1.43 15.54 -10.62
CA ALA A 131 -1.33 15.89 -12.04
C ALA A 131 -1.91 14.80 -12.94
N ALA A 132 -1.61 13.52 -12.69
CA ALA A 132 -2.16 12.39 -13.43
C ALA A 132 -3.69 12.32 -13.25
N TRP A 133 -4.18 12.54 -12.05
CA TRP A 133 -5.62 12.58 -11.76
C TRP A 133 -6.33 13.71 -12.52
N LEU A 134 -5.77 14.93 -12.50
CA LEU A 134 -6.33 16.07 -13.22
C LEU A 134 -6.36 15.82 -14.74
N GLN A 135 -5.32 15.21 -15.28
CA GLN A 135 -5.27 14.85 -16.70
C GLN A 135 -6.35 13.82 -17.06
N ALA A 136 -6.47 12.75 -16.28
CA ALA A 136 -7.48 11.71 -16.51
C ALA A 136 -8.91 12.28 -16.41
N MET A 137 -9.17 13.13 -15.42
CA MET A 137 -10.45 13.82 -15.28
C MET A 137 -10.75 14.75 -16.45
N GLY A 138 -9.75 15.49 -16.92
CA GLY A 138 -9.88 16.38 -18.09
C GLY A 138 -10.26 15.61 -19.36
N CYS A 139 -9.60 14.46 -19.61
CA CYS A 139 -9.94 13.59 -20.73
C CYS A 139 -11.39 13.06 -20.63
N LEU A 140 -11.79 12.57 -19.46
CA LEU A 140 -13.16 12.08 -19.24
C LEU A 140 -14.23 13.16 -19.49
N LEU A 141 -14.00 14.38 -19.01
CA LEU A 141 -14.93 15.50 -19.22
C LEU A 141 -15.05 15.87 -20.70
N GLU A 142 -13.96 15.83 -21.45
CA GLU A 142 -14.00 16.11 -22.88
C GLU A 142 -14.73 15.00 -23.66
N GLU A 143 -14.53 13.74 -23.35
CA GLU A 143 -15.29 12.63 -23.92
C GLU A 143 -16.80 12.78 -23.67
N LEU A 144 -17.20 13.11 -22.45
CA LEU A 144 -18.60 13.34 -22.09
C LEU A 144 -19.19 14.55 -22.86
N ARG A 145 -18.40 15.59 -23.10
CA ARG A 145 -18.82 16.76 -23.91
C ARG A 145 -19.08 16.37 -25.36
N ILE A 146 -18.20 15.56 -25.96
CA ILE A 146 -18.34 15.07 -27.33
C ILE A 146 -19.60 14.20 -27.47
N LEU A 147 -19.80 13.26 -26.54
CA LEU A 147 -20.99 12.40 -26.51
C LEU A 147 -22.30 13.20 -26.41
N ARG A 148 -22.33 14.25 -25.61
CA ARG A 148 -23.51 15.13 -25.48
C ARG A 148 -23.81 15.86 -26.76
N GLN A 149 -22.80 16.36 -27.49
CA GLN A 149 -22.98 17.06 -28.77
C GLN A 149 -23.51 16.14 -29.86
N SER A 150 -22.99 14.89 -29.93
CA SER A 150 -23.45 13.90 -30.92
C SER A 150 -24.91 13.47 -30.67
N SER A 151 -25.35 13.38 -29.41
CA SER A 151 -26.73 13.06 -29.07
C SER A 151 -27.73 14.13 -29.44
N THR A 152 -27.34 15.40 -29.38
CA THR A 152 -28.20 16.54 -29.78
C THR A 152 -28.35 16.68 -31.31
N THR A 153 -27.34 16.27 -32.08
CA THR A 153 -27.37 16.34 -33.56
C THR A 153 -28.19 15.19 -34.16
N SER A 154 -28.36 14.06 -33.46
CA SER A 154 -29.16 12.91 -33.94
C SER A 154 -30.67 13.06 -33.66
N ALA A 155 -31.08 14.07 -32.89
CA ALA A 155 -32.48 14.31 -32.49
C ALA A 155 -33.14 15.45 -33.29
N SER A 156 -32.44 15.99 -34.28
CA SER A 156 -32.94 17.01 -35.23
C SER A 156 -33.14 16.42 -36.60
#